data_8fa969041a581ee0fde2cd425b7c320f
#
_entry.id   8fa969041a581ee0fde2cd425b7c320f
#
_cell.length_a   1.000
_cell.length_b   1.000
_cell.length_c   1.000
_cell.angle_alpha   90.00
_cell.angle_beta   90.00
_cell.angle_gamma   90.00
#
_symmetry.space_group_name_H-M   'P 1'
#
loop_
_entity.id
_entity.type
_entity.pdbx_description
1 polymer ?
#
loop_
_entity_poly.entity_id
_entity_poly.type
_entity_poly.pdbx_seq_one_letter_code
_entity_poly.pdbx_strand_id
1 'polypeptide(L)'
;NKRNYDTEVVTYTITRKACTHEHTAGRYYSSPSCTSSGYSGDTYCTDCNKTLSYGYTISAYGHDYDNGVITTEPTAETDGIITYTCKRCKHQDTKNLGKLGDGEPYIEGSFQKKGWDAVNDLIKTSKEKDTISIIMNGARTLPASVLSGIKGKDISLNLDMENGFIWKINGTSITAETPADTDLSVTNTAEYIPAALYRLISANQNDFGFHLGRSGAFDFPAVLSVKADASCAGLMANLFWYDAENGVLQCIQTVTVSGAFERSIPYADFT
;
A
#
# COMPACT_ATOMS: atom_id res chain seq x y z
N ASN A 1 -73.48 -80.09 30.08
CA ASN A 1 -72.05 -80.09 30.31
C ASN A 1 -71.51 -78.64 30.06
N LYS A 2 -71.42 -77.90 31.15
CA LYS A 2 -70.66 -76.62 31.13
C LYS A 2 -69.22 -76.96 31.51
N ARG A 3 -68.32 -76.72 30.57
CA ARG A 3 -66.91 -76.80 30.91
C ARG A 3 -66.55 -75.48 31.60
N ASN A 4 -66.16 -75.57 32.84
CA ASN A 4 -65.53 -74.49 33.57
C ASN A 4 -64.09 -74.27 32.95
N TYR A 5 -63.86 -73.15 32.39
CA TYR A 5 -62.54 -72.75 32.12
C TYR A 5 -62.07 -71.92 33.30
N ASP A 6 -61.18 -72.46 34.08
CA ASP A 6 -60.43 -71.72 35.07
C ASP A 6 -59.48 -70.81 34.31
N THR A 7 -59.77 -69.53 34.37
CA THR A 7 -58.88 -68.50 33.82
C THR A 7 -57.81 -68.20 34.88
N GLU A 8 -56.68 -68.86 34.75
CA GLU A 8 -55.49 -68.52 35.51
C GLU A 8 -54.90 -67.22 34.91
N VAL A 9 -54.96 -66.16 35.70
CA VAL A 9 -54.36 -64.88 35.30
C VAL A 9 -52.87 -64.90 35.67
N VAL A 10 -52.00 -65.13 34.68
CA VAL A 10 -50.56 -65.07 34.89
C VAL A 10 -50.09 -63.63 34.68
N THR A 11 -49.66 -62.98 35.74
CA THR A 11 -49.14 -61.64 35.69
C THR A 11 -47.61 -61.66 35.42
N TYR A 12 -47.16 -61.17 34.27
CA TYR A 12 -45.76 -61.04 33.98
C TYR A 12 -45.32 -59.61 34.29
N THR A 13 -44.36 -59.46 35.18
CA THR A 13 -43.66 -58.13 35.38
C THR A 13 -42.49 -58.07 34.45
N ILE A 14 -42.61 -57.25 33.43
CA ILE A 14 -41.49 -56.95 32.53
C ILE A 14 -40.65 -55.84 33.15
N THR A 15 -39.54 -56.20 33.79
CA THR A 15 -38.58 -55.25 34.32
C THR A 15 -37.62 -54.83 33.19
N ARG A 16 -37.77 -53.64 32.71
CA ARG A 16 -36.82 -53.10 31.73
C ARG A 16 -35.48 -52.83 32.42
N LYS A 17 -34.42 -53.55 32.03
CA LYS A 17 -33.07 -53.28 32.52
C LYS A 17 -32.69 -51.87 32.21
N ALA A 18 -32.15 -51.08 33.16
CA ALA A 18 -31.67 -49.76 32.96
C ALA A 18 -30.50 -49.80 31.91
N CYS A 19 -30.53 -48.89 30.95
CA CYS A 19 -29.44 -48.77 29.97
C CYS A 19 -28.18 -48.24 30.65
N THR A 20 -27.05 -48.92 30.47
CA THR A 20 -25.76 -48.52 31.05
C THR A 20 -25.07 -47.42 30.23
N HIS A 21 -25.59 -47.13 29.03
CA HIS A 21 -25.06 -46.13 28.10
C HIS A 21 -23.61 -46.38 27.66
N GLU A 22 -23.19 -47.66 27.61
CA GLU A 22 -21.82 -48.04 27.21
C GLU A 22 -21.57 -47.84 25.71
N HIS A 23 -22.60 -48.01 24.88
CA HIS A 23 -22.46 -47.77 23.43
C HIS A 23 -22.95 -46.38 23.08
N THR A 24 -22.00 -45.54 22.61
CA THR A 24 -22.29 -44.13 22.27
C THR A 24 -21.88 -43.80 20.85
N ALA A 25 -22.55 -42.85 20.23
CA ALA A 25 -22.21 -42.28 18.92
C ALA A 25 -22.48 -40.74 18.87
N GLY A 26 -21.86 -40.10 17.93
CA GLY A 26 -22.11 -38.68 17.65
C GLY A 26 -23.24 -38.47 16.63
N ARG A 27 -23.97 -37.36 16.73
CA ARG A 27 -24.98 -36.93 15.76
C ARG A 27 -25.02 -35.42 15.64
N TYR A 28 -25.61 -34.93 14.55
CA TYR A 28 -25.82 -33.50 14.25
C TYR A 28 -24.53 -32.66 14.09
N TYR A 29 -23.36 -33.31 13.93
CA TYR A 29 -22.14 -32.57 13.59
C TYR A 29 -22.32 -31.79 12.29
N SER A 30 -21.91 -30.52 12.29
CA SER A 30 -21.77 -29.71 11.09
C SER A 30 -20.49 -28.87 11.14
N SER A 31 -19.72 -28.90 10.08
CA SER A 31 -18.51 -28.09 9.98
C SER A 31 -18.86 -26.61 9.80
N PRO A 32 -18.14 -25.69 10.47
CA PRO A 32 -18.28 -24.28 10.19
C PRO A 32 -17.72 -23.95 8.79
N SER A 33 -18.25 -22.89 8.19
CA SER A 33 -17.75 -22.30 6.95
C SER A 33 -17.15 -20.92 7.22
N CYS A 34 -16.78 -20.20 6.17
CA CYS A 34 -16.34 -18.80 6.33
C CYS A 34 -17.44 -17.90 6.89
N THR A 35 -18.71 -18.17 6.58
CA THR A 35 -19.84 -17.29 6.91
C THR A 35 -20.86 -17.95 7.85
N SER A 36 -20.83 -19.27 7.98
CA SER A 36 -21.80 -20.02 8.78
C SER A 36 -21.12 -20.73 9.94
N SER A 37 -21.72 -20.63 11.11
CA SER A 37 -21.31 -21.39 12.28
C SER A 37 -21.56 -22.88 12.09
N GLY A 38 -20.73 -23.70 12.66
CA GLY A 38 -20.90 -25.15 12.77
C GLY A 38 -21.42 -25.56 14.11
N TYR A 39 -21.56 -26.88 14.32
CA TYR A 39 -21.97 -27.50 15.56
C TYR A 39 -21.08 -28.72 15.87
N SER A 40 -20.63 -28.85 17.10
CA SER A 40 -19.70 -29.94 17.49
C SER A 40 -20.37 -31.34 17.57
N GLY A 41 -21.70 -31.37 17.44
CA GLY A 41 -22.50 -32.61 17.54
C GLY A 41 -22.82 -33.02 18.97
N ASP A 42 -23.95 -33.75 19.10
CA ASP A 42 -24.37 -34.37 20.36
C ASP A 42 -23.77 -35.78 20.47
N THR A 43 -23.58 -36.23 21.71
CA THR A 43 -23.31 -37.65 22.00
C THR A 43 -24.59 -38.31 22.46
N TYR A 44 -24.95 -39.43 21.90
CA TYR A 44 -26.14 -40.20 22.29
C TYR A 44 -25.82 -41.67 22.47
N CYS A 45 -26.64 -42.35 23.29
CA CYS A 45 -26.58 -43.78 23.46
C CYS A 45 -27.27 -44.48 22.29
N THR A 46 -26.60 -45.43 21.62
CA THR A 46 -27.15 -46.18 20.49
C THR A 46 -28.18 -47.23 20.91
N ASP A 47 -28.14 -47.69 22.18
CA ASP A 47 -29.04 -48.73 22.67
C ASP A 47 -30.42 -48.16 23.06
N CYS A 48 -30.48 -46.96 23.62
CA CYS A 48 -31.74 -46.36 24.10
C CYS A 48 -32.05 -45.00 23.46
N ASN A 49 -31.21 -44.52 22.57
CA ASN A 49 -31.33 -43.24 21.83
C ASN A 49 -31.37 -41.98 22.72
N LYS A 50 -31.00 -42.10 24.02
CA LYS A 50 -30.94 -40.96 24.94
C LYS A 50 -29.73 -40.07 24.60
N THR A 51 -29.94 -38.76 24.51
CA THR A 51 -28.83 -37.79 24.41
C THR A 51 -28.11 -37.75 25.75
N LEU A 52 -26.80 -37.95 25.74
CA LEU A 52 -25.93 -37.98 26.92
C LEU A 52 -25.24 -36.63 27.14
N SER A 53 -24.84 -35.97 26.05
CA SER A 53 -24.32 -34.61 26.07
C SER A 53 -24.73 -33.86 24.82
N TYR A 54 -24.93 -32.58 24.96
CA TYR A 54 -25.17 -31.67 23.84
C TYR A 54 -23.84 -31.05 23.37
N GLY A 55 -23.73 -30.85 22.10
CA GLY A 55 -22.62 -30.14 21.52
C GLY A 55 -22.67 -28.62 21.79
N TYR A 56 -21.74 -27.90 21.18
CA TYR A 56 -21.67 -26.46 21.23
C TYR A 56 -21.53 -25.89 19.81
N THR A 57 -21.89 -24.64 19.66
CA THR A 57 -21.73 -23.91 18.39
C THR A 57 -20.24 -23.62 18.13
N ILE A 58 -19.77 -23.99 16.96
CA ILE A 58 -18.43 -23.65 16.48
C ILE A 58 -18.58 -22.37 15.65
N SER A 59 -17.89 -21.30 16.02
CA SER A 59 -17.96 -20.02 15.30
C SER A 59 -17.55 -20.16 13.83
N ALA A 60 -18.15 -19.36 12.95
CA ALA A 60 -17.71 -19.21 11.57
C ALA A 60 -16.24 -18.78 11.53
N TYR A 61 -15.49 -19.26 10.53
CA TYR A 61 -14.05 -18.96 10.41
C TYR A 61 -13.76 -17.53 9.98
N GLY A 62 -14.74 -16.82 9.43
CA GLY A 62 -14.50 -15.57 8.70
C GLY A 62 -13.81 -15.81 7.36
N HIS A 63 -13.60 -14.76 6.60
CA HIS A 63 -12.78 -14.82 5.39
C HIS A 63 -11.29 -14.61 5.72
N ASP A 64 -10.42 -15.34 5.04
CA ASP A 64 -8.97 -15.22 5.08
C ASP A 64 -8.53 -14.82 3.66
N TYR A 65 -8.47 -13.51 3.43
CA TYR A 65 -8.13 -12.97 2.12
C TYR A 65 -6.63 -13.08 1.83
N ASP A 66 -6.29 -13.13 0.56
CA ASP A 66 -4.93 -12.96 0.05
C ASP A 66 -4.50 -11.47 0.11
N ASN A 67 -3.34 -11.17 -0.48
CA ASN A 67 -2.82 -9.80 -0.52
C ASN A 67 -3.53 -8.90 -1.55
N GLY A 68 -4.48 -9.44 -2.32
CA GLY A 68 -5.15 -8.75 -3.41
C GLY A 68 -4.33 -8.70 -4.70
N VAL A 69 -5.04 -8.60 -5.80
CA VAL A 69 -4.47 -8.41 -7.15
C VAL A 69 -5.18 -7.23 -7.79
N ILE A 70 -4.43 -6.34 -8.43
CA ILE A 70 -5.03 -5.25 -9.21
C ILE A 70 -5.69 -5.90 -10.43
N THR A 71 -7.02 -5.85 -10.48
CA THR A 71 -7.84 -6.42 -11.57
C THR A 71 -8.26 -5.38 -12.60
N THR A 72 -8.20 -4.11 -12.21
CA THR A 72 -8.34 -2.97 -13.13
C THR A 72 -7.24 -1.97 -12.81
N GLU A 73 -6.37 -1.71 -13.78
CA GLU A 73 -5.33 -0.70 -13.62
C GLU A 73 -5.96 0.70 -13.60
N PRO A 74 -5.51 1.60 -12.70
CA PRO A 74 -5.98 2.97 -12.67
C PRO A 74 -5.49 3.74 -13.90
N THR A 75 -6.33 4.66 -14.39
CA THR A 75 -5.96 5.65 -15.40
C THR A 75 -6.32 7.06 -14.91
N ALA A 76 -6.06 8.09 -15.70
CA ALA A 76 -6.52 9.46 -15.37
C ALA A 76 -8.05 9.59 -15.37
N GLU A 77 -8.76 8.72 -16.12
CA GLU A 77 -10.22 8.76 -16.31
C GLU A 77 -10.94 7.69 -15.49
N THR A 78 -10.28 6.55 -15.20
CA THR A 78 -10.91 5.39 -14.57
C THR A 78 -10.23 5.00 -13.28
N ASP A 79 -11.03 4.65 -12.28
CA ASP A 79 -10.52 4.14 -11.00
C ASP A 79 -9.88 2.76 -11.16
N GLY A 80 -8.78 2.53 -10.47
CA GLY A 80 -8.21 1.20 -10.27
C GLY A 80 -9.06 0.35 -9.33
N ILE A 81 -9.03 -0.98 -9.52
CA ILE A 81 -9.71 -1.93 -8.64
C ILE A 81 -8.71 -3.00 -8.21
N ILE A 82 -8.61 -3.22 -6.91
CA ILE A 82 -7.92 -4.39 -6.34
C ILE A 82 -8.94 -5.40 -5.86
N THR A 83 -8.74 -6.67 -6.19
CA THR A 83 -9.61 -7.78 -5.80
C THR A 83 -8.87 -8.68 -4.84
N TYR A 84 -9.48 -8.93 -3.70
CA TYR A 84 -9.02 -9.87 -2.66
C TYR A 84 -9.79 -11.17 -2.78
N THR A 85 -9.11 -12.31 -2.75
CA THR A 85 -9.75 -13.62 -2.83
C THR A 85 -9.55 -14.40 -1.53
N CYS A 86 -10.65 -14.86 -0.94
CA CYS A 86 -10.57 -15.71 0.25
C CYS A 86 -9.89 -17.04 -0.08
N LYS A 87 -8.82 -17.38 0.65
CA LYS A 87 -8.03 -18.60 0.44
C LYS A 87 -8.86 -19.87 0.64
N ARG A 88 -9.88 -19.81 1.53
CA ARG A 88 -10.73 -20.97 1.90
C ARG A 88 -11.91 -21.16 0.95
N CYS A 89 -12.76 -20.15 0.78
CA CYS A 89 -14.02 -20.28 0.06
C CYS A 89 -14.07 -19.63 -1.32
N LYS A 90 -12.97 -18.96 -1.72
CA LYS A 90 -12.83 -18.23 -2.99
C LYS A 90 -13.79 -17.04 -3.16
N HIS A 91 -14.45 -16.63 -2.09
CA HIS A 91 -15.21 -15.38 -2.08
C HIS A 91 -14.28 -14.22 -2.42
N GLN A 92 -14.73 -13.33 -3.28
CA GLN A 92 -13.99 -12.15 -3.70
C GLN A 92 -14.58 -10.88 -3.08
N ASP A 93 -13.71 -10.00 -2.65
CA ASP A 93 -14.03 -8.65 -2.22
C ASP A 93 -13.20 -7.65 -3.02
N THR A 94 -13.73 -6.46 -3.30
CA THR A 94 -13.08 -5.46 -4.14
C THR A 94 -12.94 -4.14 -3.40
N LYS A 95 -11.83 -3.44 -3.65
CA LYS A 95 -11.60 -2.10 -3.15
C LYS A 95 -11.25 -1.18 -4.32
N ASN A 96 -11.87 0.01 -4.35
CA ASN A 96 -11.51 1.07 -5.27
C ASN A 96 -10.18 1.71 -4.83
N LEU A 97 -9.26 1.89 -5.79
CA LEU A 97 -7.95 2.48 -5.58
C LEU A 97 -7.87 3.96 -6.02
N GLY A 98 -8.94 4.51 -6.60
CA GLY A 98 -8.93 5.85 -7.19
C GLY A 98 -8.22 5.90 -8.54
N LYS A 99 -8.04 7.12 -9.06
CA LYS A 99 -7.43 7.42 -10.37
C LYS A 99 -5.95 7.75 -10.23
N LEU A 100 -5.23 7.76 -11.35
CA LEU A 100 -3.92 8.40 -11.42
C LEU A 100 -4.08 9.92 -11.42
N GLY A 101 -3.13 10.63 -10.79
CA GLY A 101 -3.14 12.09 -10.72
C GLY A 101 -4.20 12.68 -9.78
N ASP A 102 -4.76 11.87 -8.88
CA ASP A 102 -5.79 12.32 -7.94
C ASP A 102 -5.24 13.12 -6.73
N GLY A 103 -3.93 13.34 -6.67
CA GLY A 103 -3.27 14.06 -5.58
C GLY A 103 -2.98 13.21 -4.35
N GLU A 104 -3.27 11.92 -4.40
CA GLU A 104 -2.99 10.96 -3.33
C GLU A 104 -1.66 10.22 -3.63
N PRO A 105 -0.53 10.59 -3.03
CA PRO A 105 0.75 9.91 -3.26
C PRO A 105 0.69 8.46 -2.82
N TYR A 106 1.53 7.61 -3.41
CA TYR A 106 1.59 6.22 -3.03
C TYR A 106 3.03 5.69 -3.02
N ILE A 107 3.26 4.62 -2.25
CA ILE A 107 4.54 3.95 -2.21
C ILE A 107 4.76 3.21 -3.52
N GLU A 108 5.91 3.42 -4.17
CA GLU A 108 6.28 2.78 -5.42
C GLU A 108 6.11 1.25 -5.34
N GLY A 109 5.50 0.67 -6.38
CA GLY A 109 5.15 -0.76 -6.42
C GLY A 109 4.00 -1.18 -5.50
N SER A 110 3.33 -0.25 -4.82
CA SER A 110 2.24 -0.51 -3.87
C SER A 110 1.12 0.49 -3.99
N PHE A 111 0.51 0.62 -5.18
CA PHE A 111 -0.57 1.59 -5.44
C PHE A 111 -1.74 1.52 -4.43
N GLN A 112 -1.98 0.35 -3.84
CA GLN A 112 -3.00 0.16 -2.79
C GLN A 112 -2.66 0.85 -1.46
N LYS A 113 -1.43 1.30 -1.27
CA LYS A 113 -0.96 2.05 -0.09
C LYS A 113 -0.84 3.52 -0.45
N LYS A 114 -1.99 4.20 -0.56
CA LYS A 114 -2.11 5.61 -0.90
C LYS A 114 -2.20 6.52 0.31
N GLY A 115 -1.88 7.78 0.09
CA GLY A 115 -1.97 8.87 1.06
C GLY A 115 -0.75 8.97 1.96
N TRP A 116 -0.60 10.15 2.53
CA TRP A 116 0.51 10.44 3.43
C TRP A 116 0.49 9.64 4.72
N ASP A 117 -0.68 9.13 5.14
CA ASP A 117 -0.78 8.24 6.31
C ASP A 117 -0.06 6.92 6.06
N ALA A 118 -0.22 6.34 4.86
CA ALA A 118 0.49 5.12 4.49
C ALA A 118 2.01 5.33 4.43
N VAL A 119 2.47 6.50 3.98
CA VAL A 119 3.89 6.87 3.98
C VAL A 119 4.39 7.01 5.42
N ASN A 120 3.66 7.72 6.29
CA ASN A 120 4.01 7.89 7.69
C ASN A 120 4.07 6.55 8.44
N ASP A 121 3.17 5.61 8.15
CA ASP A 121 3.20 4.27 8.76
C ASP A 121 4.41 3.45 8.29
N LEU A 122 4.82 3.59 7.02
CA LEU A 122 6.05 2.97 6.54
C LEU A 122 7.28 3.57 7.23
N ILE A 123 7.36 4.90 7.36
CA ILE A 123 8.46 5.61 8.06
C ILE A 123 8.63 5.10 9.50
N LYS A 124 7.55 4.84 10.23
CA LYS A 124 7.60 4.32 11.62
C LYS A 124 8.28 2.95 11.72
N THR A 125 8.21 2.15 10.66
CA THR A 125 8.76 0.78 10.62
C THR A 125 10.08 0.69 9.86
N SER A 126 10.50 1.77 9.18
CA SER A 126 11.75 1.84 8.43
C SER A 126 12.98 1.91 9.35
N LYS A 127 14.08 1.42 8.82
CA LYS A 127 15.38 1.36 9.50
C LYS A 127 16.32 2.44 8.97
N GLU A 128 17.41 2.70 9.68
CA GLU A 128 18.50 3.52 9.19
C GLU A 128 19.03 3.01 7.84
N LYS A 129 19.26 3.94 6.92
CA LYS A 129 19.69 3.74 5.53
C LYS A 129 18.62 3.23 4.57
N ASP A 130 17.37 3.09 5.03
CA ASP A 130 16.27 2.77 4.13
C ASP A 130 16.00 3.96 3.19
N THR A 131 15.62 3.62 1.96
CA THR A 131 15.11 4.58 0.98
C THR A 131 13.65 4.26 0.67
N ILE A 132 12.78 5.24 0.83
CA ILE A 132 11.35 5.12 0.54
C ILE A 132 11.09 5.86 -0.78
N SER A 133 10.72 5.11 -1.82
CA SER A 133 10.30 5.69 -3.10
C SER A 133 8.79 5.91 -3.10
N ILE A 134 8.39 7.14 -3.41
CA ILE A 134 7.01 7.62 -3.38
C ILE A 134 6.69 8.23 -4.75
N ILE A 135 5.61 7.77 -5.35
CA ILE A 135 5.03 8.42 -6.54
C ILE A 135 4.08 9.51 -6.05
N MET A 136 4.30 10.74 -6.47
CA MET A 136 3.54 11.89 -5.96
C MET A 136 2.09 11.93 -6.48
N ASN A 137 1.80 11.27 -7.59
CA ASN A 137 0.45 11.07 -8.13
C ASN A 137 -0.36 12.38 -8.22
N GLY A 138 0.29 13.44 -8.69
CA GLY A 138 -0.29 14.78 -8.77
C GLY A 138 -0.18 15.63 -7.50
N ALA A 139 0.20 15.04 -6.35
CA ALA A 139 0.49 15.81 -5.15
C ALA A 139 1.71 16.72 -5.37
N ARG A 140 1.67 17.92 -4.79
CA ARG A 140 2.73 18.92 -4.93
C ARG A 140 3.35 19.33 -3.60
N THR A 141 2.69 19.03 -2.51
CA THR A 141 3.11 19.42 -1.16
C THR A 141 3.58 18.22 -0.37
N LEU A 142 4.77 18.33 0.22
CA LEU A 142 5.29 17.37 1.19
C LEU A 142 4.88 17.86 2.59
N PRO A 143 4.07 17.09 3.35
CA PRO A 143 3.60 17.51 4.66
C PRO A 143 4.71 17.59 5.72
N ALA A 144 4.60 18.53 6.62
CA ALA A 144 5.44 18.67 7.81
C ALA A 144 5.51 17.38 8.66
N SER A 145 4.42 16.60 8.70
CA SER A 145 4.36 15.34 9.42
C SER A 145 5.33 14.30 8.88
N VAL A 146 5.51 14.24 7.55
CA VAL A 146 6.45 13.32 6.88
C VAL A 146 7.87 13.75 7.15
N LEU A 147 8.18 15.05 7.00
CA LEU A 147 9.50 15.62 7.31
C LEU A 147 9.86 15.38 8.78
N SER A 148 8.93 15.61 9.71
CA SER A 148 9.12 15.34 11.13
C SER A 148 9.33 13.87 11.42
N GLY A 149 8.69 12.99 10.65
CA GLY A 149 8.80 11.53 10.80
C GLY A 149 10.19 10.99 10.51
N ILE A 150 10.90 11.59 9.53
CA ILE A 150 12.28 11.19 9.16
C ILE A 150 13.36 12.06 9.82
N LYS A 151 13.03 13.23 10.36
CA LYS A 151 14.01 14.18 10.93
C LYS A 151 14.99 13.50 11.87
N GLY A 152 16.27 13.71 11.61
CA GLY A 152 17.38 13.16 12.40
C GLY A 152 17.66 11.67 12.17
N LYS A 153 16.91 11.00 11.30
CA LYS A 153 17.13 9.60 10.92
C LYS A 153 17.82 9.53 9.57
N ASP A 154 18.69 8.56 9.38
CA ASP A 154 19.28 8.25 8.06
C ASP A 154 18.27 7.47 7.20
N ILE A 155 17.13 8.08 6.92
CA ILE A 155 16.09 7.59 6.03
C ILE A 155 15.97 8.57 4.88
N SER A 156 16.03 8.06 3.64
CA SER A 156 15.89 8.85 2.43
C SER A 156 14.51 8.71 1.82
N LEU A 157 13.93 9.82 1.37
CA LEU A 157 12.72 9.85 0.56
C LEU A 157 13.10 10.17 -0.88
N ASN A 158 12.62 9.39 -1.84
CA ASN A 158 12.63 9.69 -3.26
C ASN A 158 11.18 9.98 -3.66
N LEU A 159 10.91 11.23 -4.03
CA LEU A 159 9.58 11.75 -4.35
C LEU A 159 9.50 11.96 -5.87
N ASP A 160 8.94 11.00 -6.60
CA ASP A 160 8.80 11.06 -8.06
C ASP A 160 7.61 11.95 -8.43
N MET A 161 7.90 13.05 -9.11
CA MET A 161 6.91 14.03 -9.58
C MET A 161 6.23 13.60 -10.90
N GLU A 162 6.57 12.42 -11.45
CA GLU A 162 6.02 11.80 -12.67
C GLU A 162 6.29 12.59 -13.98
N ASN A 163 6.94 13.73 -13.88
CA ASN A 163 7.27 14.60 -15.00
C ASN A 163 8.77 14.62 -15.35
N GLY A 164 9.53 13.61 -14.88
CA GLY A 164 10.97 13.50 -15.09
C GLY A 164 11.82 14.13 -13.98
N PHE A 165 11.20 14.57 -12.89
CA PHE A 165 11.87 15.11 -11.71
C PHE A 165 11.63 14.23 -10.49
N ILE A 166 12.68 14.03 -9.70
CA ILE A 166 12.62 13.32 -8.42
C ILE A 166 13.29 14.20 -7.36
N TRP A 167 12.58 14.52 -6.30
CA TRP A 167 13.17 15.12 -5.11
C TRP A 167 13.73 14.03 -4.20
N LYS A 168 14.99 14.17 -3.79
CA LYS A 168 15.64 13.30 -2.82
C LYS A 168 15.93 14.07 -1.54
N ILE A 169 15.41 13.59 -0.42
CA ILE A 169 15.53 14.22 0.89
C ILE A 169 15.98 13.17 1.89
N ASN A 170 17.07 13.43 2.63
CA ASN A 170 17.50 12.56 3.71
C ASN A 170 17.17 13.21 5.06
N GLY A 171 16.63 12.45 5.99
CA GLY A 171 16.18 12.94 7.29
C GLY A 171 17.30 13.56 8.15
N THR A 172 18.56 13.12 7.99
CA THR A 172 19.70 13.73 8.68
C THR A 172 19.99 15.17 8.25
N SER A 173 19.54 15.57 7.07
CA SER A 173 19.71 16.92 6.55
C SER A 173 18.69 17.92 7.09
N ILE A 174 17.62 17.45 7.75
CA ILE A 174 16.54 18.31 8.26
C ILE A 174 16.97 18.91 9.61
N THR A 175 17.38 20.17 9.58
CA THR A 175 17.86 20.90 10.79
C THR A 175 16.77 21.76 11.43
N ALA A 176 15.70 22.11 10.67
CA ALA A 176 14.59 22.90 11.17
C ALA A 176 14.00 22.28 12.45
N GLU A 177 13.78 23.08 13.50
CA GLU A 177 13.21 22.58 14.75
C GLU A 177 11.79 22.04 14.54
N THR A 178 10.98 22.77 13.82
CA THR A 178 9.62 22.41 13.38
C THR A 178 9.56 22.52 11.86
N PRO A 179 9.70 21.40 11.10
CA PRO A 179 9.51 21.43 9.66
C PRO A 179 8.11 21.93 9.28
N ALA A 180 8.00 22.64 8.17
CA ALA A 180 6.75 23.12 7.61
C ALA A 180 6.36 22.33 6.36
N ASP A 181 5.09 22.43 5.98
CA ASP A 181 4.64 21.91 4.68
C ASP A 181 5.45 22.57 3.57
N THR A 182 5.96 21.73 2.66
CA THR A 182 6.91 22.17 1.64
C THR A 182 6.33 21.96 0.25
N ASP A 183 6.22 23.04 -0.54
CA ASP A 183 5.83 22.95 -1.95
C ASP A 183 7.03 22.42 -2.75
N LEU A 184 6.82 21.28 -3.41
CA LEU A 184 7.78 20.59 -4.28
C LEU A 184 7.43 20.75 -5.77
N SER A 185 6.48 21.62 -6.12
CA SER A 185 6.03 21.81 -7.49
C SER A 185 7.19 22.10 -8.44
N VAL A 186 7.30 21.31 -9.49
CA VAL A 186 8.22 21.51 -10.61
C VAL A 186 7.43 21.47 -11.89
N THR A 187 7.52 22.52 -12.70
CA THR A 187 6.85 22.59 -14.01
C THR A 187 7.90 22.62 -15.11
N ASN A 188 7.77 21.71 -16.07
CA ASN A 188 8.65 21.67 -17.24
C ASN A 188 8.24 22.80 -18.21
N THR A 189 8.89 23.96 -18.07
CA THR A 189 8.64 25.14 -18.91
C THR A 189 9.85 26.08 -18.87
N ALA A 190 10.18 26.67 -20.01
CA ALA A 190 11.21 27.71 -20.15
C ALA A 190 10.60 29.11 -20.27
N GLU A 191 9.29 29.31 -20.11
CA GLU A 191 8.58 30.56 -20.32
C GLU A 191 9.11 31.72 -19.46
N TYR A 192 9.70 31.41 -18.31
CA TYR A 192 10.27 32.41 -17.39
C TYR A 192 11.67 32.89 -17.79
N ILE A 193 12.29 32.26 -18.78
CA ILE A 193 13.60 32.66 -19.30
C ILE A 193 13.41 33.39 -20.66
N PRO A 194 13.90 34.59 -20.84
CA PRO A 194 13.84 35.28 -22.15
C PRO A 194 14.38 34.39 -23.26
N ALA A 195 13.61 34.25 -24.34
CA ALA A 195 13.96 33.35 -25.45
C ALA A 195 15.35 33.61 -26.07
N ALA A 196 15.81 34.86 -26.04
CA ALA A 196 17.15 35.22 -26.53
C ALA A 196 18.25 34.63 -25.62
N LEU A 197 18.07 34.67 -24.32
CA LEU A 197 19.01 34.09 -23.35
C LEU A 197 18.97 32.57 -23.39
N TYR A 198 17.78 31.99 -23.45
CA TYR A 198 17.62 30.55 -23.55
C TYR A 198 18.34 29.95 -24.76
N ARG A 199 18.24 30.63 -25.93
CA ARG A 199 18.94 30.22 -27.17
C ARG A 199 20.45 30.28 -27.08
N LEU A 200 21.04 31.09 -26.20
CA LEU A 200 22.50 31.16 -26.03
C LEU A 200 23.08 29.92 -25.35
N ILE A 201 22.30 29.28 -24.49
CA ILE A 201 22.73 28.09 -23.75
C ILE A 201 22.21 26.79 -24.39
N SER A 202 21.10 26.86 -25.15
CA SER A 202 20.50 25.71 -25.84
C SER A 202 21.10 25.55 -27.25
N ALA A 203 22.32 25.08 -27.33
CA ALA A 203 23.04 24.90 -28.61
C ALA A 203 22.71 23.56 -29.28
N ASN A 204 21.45 23.28 -29.60
CA ASN A 204 20.99 22.04 -30.22
C ASN A 204 21.23 20.76 -29.37
N GLN A 205 21.23 20.89 -28.09
CA GLN A 205 21.46 19.80 -27.13
C GLN A 205 20.18 19.40 -26.43
N ASN A 206 20.25 18.34 -25.63
CA ASN A 206 19.18 17.88 -24.75
C ASN A 206 19.03 18.84 -23.56
N ASP A 207 18.49 20.01 -23.84
CA ASP A 207 18.21 21.04 -22.83
C ASP A 207 16.72 21.18 -22.62
N PHE A 208 16.33 21.60 -21.42
CA PHE A 208 14.96 21.95 -21.08
C PHE A 208 14.96 22.97 -19.94
N GLY A 209 13.92 23.80 -19.90
CA GLY A 209 13.69 24.73 -18.81
C GLY A 209 12.67 24.15 -17.81
N PHE A 210 12.85 24.46 -16.55
CA PHE A 210 11.85 24.14 -15.54
C PHE A 210 11.68 25.31 -14.56
N HIS A 211 10.53 25.34 -13.93
CA HIS A 211 10.17 26.34 -12.92
C HIS A 211 9.78 25.65 -11.62
N LEU A 212 10.34 26.12 -10.51
CA LEU A 212 9.94 25.69 -9.16
C LEU A 212 8.76 26.55 -8.69
N GLY A 213 7.69 25.92 -8.19
CA GLY A 213 6.48 26.62 -7.75
C GLY A 213 6.66 27.48 -6.50
N ARG A 214 7.78 27.31 -5.78
CA ARG A 214 8.11 28.12 -4.60
C ARG A 214 9.22 29.12 -4.88
N SER A 215 9.19 30.23 -4.16
CA SER A 215 10.32 31.17 -4.03
C SER A 215 11.08 30.91 -2.73
N GLY A 216 12.38 31.13 -2.74
CA GLY A 216 13.27 30.98 -1.59
C GLY A 216 13.78 29.55 -1.38
N ALA A 217 14.73 29.41 -0.47
CA ALA A 217 15.38 28.15 -0.15
C ALA A 217 14.45 27.20 0.65
N PHE A 218 14.75 25.92 0.59
CA PHE A 218 14.19 24.95 1.53
C PHE A 218 14.85 25.12 2.91
N ASP A 219 14.12 24.72 3.96
CA ASP A 219 14.64 24.69 5.33
C ASP A 219 15.60 23.50 5.57
N PHE A 220 15.89 22.75 4.51
CA PHE A 220 16.77 21.59 4.51
C PHE A 220 17.39 21.39 3.13
N PRO A 221 18.60 20.84 3.01
CA PRO A 221 19.17 20.42 1.74
C PRO A 221 18.34 19.32 1.08
N ALA A 222 18.07 19.48 -0.21
CA ALA A 222 17.40 18.49 -1.04
C ALA A 222 18.11 18.36 -2.38
N VAL A 223 18.09 17.18 -2.98
CA VAL A 223 18.63 16.93 -4.31
C VAL A 223 17.47 16.86 -5.30
N LEU A 224 17.53 17.64 -6.36
CA LEU A 224 16.64 17.52 -7.52
C LEU A 224 17.30 16.63 -8.58
N SER A 225 16.82 15.42 -8.72
CA SER A 225 17.22 14.52 -9.81
C SER A 225 16.39 14.81 -11.04
N VAL A 226 17.07 15.09 -12.14
CA VAL A 226 16.47 15.42 -13.43
C VAL A 226 16.75 14.28 -14.40
N LYS A 227 15.69 13.67 -14.93
CA LYS A 227 15.79 12.58 -15.91
C LYS A 227 16.46 13.11 -17.19
N ALA A 228 17.50 12.44 -17.63
CA ALA A 228 18.21 12.75 -18.85
C ALA A 228 17.97 11.70 -19.94
N ASP A 229 18.22 12.06 -21.20
CA ASP A 229 18.26 11.07 -22.28
C ASP A 229 19.43 10.11 -22.08
N ALA A 230 19.27 8.85 -22.56
CA ALA A 230 20.29 7.83 -22.43
C ALA A 230 21.63 8.22 -23.10
N SER A 231 21.58 9.05 -24.15
CA SER A 231 22.77 9.58 -24.83
C SER A 231 23.57 10.57 -23.98
N CYS A 232 22.98 11.11 -22.91
CA CYS A 232 23.61 12.05 -21.99
C CYS A 232 24.43 11.37 -20.89
N ALA A 233 24.33 10.05 -20.74
CA ALA A 233 25.04 9.32 -19.70
C ALA A 233 26.55 9.56 -19.75
N GLY A 234 27.13 9.96 -18.62
CA GLY A 234 28.54 10.31 -18.48
C GLY A 234 28.92 11.73 -18.99
N LEU A 235 27.98 12.47 -19.57
CA LEU A 235 28.21 13.84 -19.95
C LEU A 235 28.05 14.82 -18.80
N MET A 236 28.54 16.04 -18.96
CA MET A 236 28.38 17.14 -18.00
C MET A 236 27.03 17.81 -18.24
N ALA A 237 26.25 17.99 -17.18
CA ALA A 237 25.02 18.78 -17.17
C ALA A 237 25.26 20.09 -16.39
N ASN A 238 24.86 21.22 -16.95
CA ASN A 238 24.94 22.52 -16.30
C ASN A 238 23.55 22.98 -15.89
N LEU A 239 23.39 23.39 -14.64
CA LEU A 239 22.18 24.03 -14.12
C LEU A 239 22.37 25.55 -14.19
N PHE A 240 21.49 26.22 -14.91
CA PHE A 240 21.44 27.68 -14.98
C PHE A 240 20.23 28.21 -14.22
N TRP A 241 20.45 29.25 -13.44
CA TRP A 241 19.39 30.02 -12.81
C TRP A 241 19.27 31.39 -13.50
N TYR A 242 18.03 31.75 -13.80
CA TYR A 242 17.74 33.07 -14.35
C TYR A 242 17.21 34.00 -13.25
N ASP A 243 17.97 35.03 -12.95
CA ASP A 243 17.58 36.13 -12.07
C ASP A 243 16.77 37.15 -12.89
N ALA A 244 15.46 37.11 -12.72
CA ALA A 244 14.55 38.00 -13.45
C ALA A 244 14.65 39.46 -13.00
N GLU A 245 15.08 39.75 -11.76
CA GLU A 245 15.22 41.10 -11.23
C GLU A 245 16.42 41.80 -11.88
N ASN A 246 17.53 41.09 -12.05
CA ASN A 246 18.76 41.64 -12.60
C ASN A 246 18.94 41.28 -14.07
N GLY A 247 18.08 40.45 -14.65
CA GLY A 247 18.17 40.03 -16.04
C GLY A 247 19.40 39.16 -16.36
N VAL A 248 19.93 38.44 -15.37
CA VAL A 248 21.20 37.69 -15.46
C VAL A 248 20.93 36.19 -15.44
N LEU A 249 21.58 35.48 -16.35
CA LEU A 249 21.61 34.02 -16.37
C LEU A 249 22.94 33.54 -15.79
N GLN A 250 22.87 32.71 -14.71
CA GLN A 250 24.05 32.21 -14.01
C GLN A 250 24.11 30.70 -14.05
N CYS A 251 25.27 30.12 -14.37
CA CYS A 251 25.51 28.70 -14.14
C CYS A 251 25.78 28.51 -12.64
N ILE A 252 24.85 27.84 -11.95
CA ILE A 252 24.91 27.66 -10.49
C ILE A 252 25.49 26.29 -10.11
N GLN A 253 25.39 25.32 -10.99
CA GLN A 253 25.95 23.99 -10.71
C GLN A 253 26.29 23.24 -12.00
N THR A 254 27.33 22.42 -11.93
CA THR A 254 27.71 21.47 -12.98
C THR A 254 27.86 20.10 -12.36
N VAL A 255 27.20 19.09 -12.94
CA VAL A 255 27.22 17.71 -12.46
C VAL A 255 27.48 16.75 -13.62
N THR A 256 27.94 15.55 -13.32
CA THR A 256 28.00 14.46 -14.30
C THR A 256 26.68 13.70 -14.30
N VAL A 257 26.07 13.52 -15.46
CA VAL A 257 24.88 12.68 -15.63
C VAL A 257 25.26 11.25 -15.28
N SER A 258 24.51 10.61 -14.41
CA SER A 258 24.77 9.23 -14.00
C SER A 258 24.77 8.29 -15.22
N GLY A 259 25.73 7.37 -15.28
CA GLY A 259 25.81 6.40 -16.36
C GLY A 259 24.72 5.33 -16.24
N ALA A 260 24.09 4.99 -17.37
CA ALA A 260 23.19 3.85 -17.44
C ALA A 260 24.03 2.54 -17.46
N PHE A 261 24.36 1.99 -16.29
CA PHE A 261 24.77 0.60 -16.19
C PHE A 261 23.51 -0.26 -16.14
N GLU A 262 23.30 -1.06 -17.19
CA GLU A 262 22.25 -2.08 -17.30
C GLU A 262 20.83 -1.65 -16.87
N ARG A 263 20.12 -0.92 -17.76
CA ARG A 263 18.69 -0.52 -17.66
C ARG A 263 18.32 0.58 -16.65
N SER A 264 19.28 1.28 -16.05
CA SER A 264 18.94 2.45 -15.25
C SER A 264 18.74 3.68 -16.15
N ILE A 265 17.68 4.44 -15.87
CA ILE A 265 17.45 5.76 -16.49
C ILE A 265 18.54 6.70 -15.97
N PRO A 266 19.29 7.43 -16.82
CA PRO A 266 20.28 8.39 -16.36
C PRO A 266 19.63 9.62 -15.75
N TYR A 267 20.22 10.13 -14.68
CA TYR A 267 19.79 11.34 -13.99
C TYR A 267 20.95 12.32 -13.79
N ALA A 268 20.64 13.61 -13.83
CA ALA A 268 21.50 14.70 -13.36
C ALA A 268 20.99 15.12 -11.95
N ASP A 269 21.82 14.98 -10.94
CA ASP A 269 21.49 15.27 -9.54
C ASP A 269 22.03 16.64 -9.14
N PHE A 270 21.14 17.61 -8.89
CA PHE A 270 21.48 18.97 -8.46
C PHE A 270 21.10 19.20 -6.99
N THR A 271 21.95 19.88 -6.24
CA THR A 271 21.80 20.17 -4.81
C THR A 271 21.65 21.66 -4.53
#